data_d30438eefce9daf5f2a06bd41da1fff1
#
_entry.id   d30438eefce9daf5f2a06bd41da1fff1
#
_cell.length_a   1.000
_cell.length_b   1.000
_cell.length_c   1.000
_cell.angle_alpha   90.00
_cell.angle_beta   90.00
_cell.angle_gamma   90.00
#
_symmetry.space_group_name_H-M   'P 1'
#
loop_
_entity.id
_entity.type
_entity.pdbx_description
1 polymer ?
#
loop_
_entity_poly.entity_id
_entity_poly.type
_entity_poly.pdbx_seq_one_letter_code
_entity_poly.pdbx_strand_id
1 'polypeptide(L)'
;MFPQSAKERLAQSDLCAMDSLSQIVLGAAVGETVLGRRIGNRAMIWGAVAGTIPDMDVLGRYFLSELDNLAFHRGISHSLFFSVVGAFVFGWAADLLYRSRHHALIAMVTKAAAAVVVGFVVNFLTMILVPGKWLPIAVYISLVGLWWWRHGQRRYFGGTWEAPDAGRREWAALFFWGFLTHILLDCFTTYGTQIFAPFSNMRIAWGTISVADPMYTVPFLVCLLVAARFARTDRRRALWNWAGIGLSSAYLLLTVVHFNRVSHTFKEALITQDIAYERFFITPTIFNNILWNGVVDAGDAYLLAQHSFYDEVPVTFTPVPKGLDLLRNVDTDPTLATLRWFSDGFLNAVRRNDGQLQVNDMRFGTFSGEATGPDDYIFRFNLTDNGPDAPYGFQQAQGGPPDDTAETMMRSLVKRAQGIKASATE
;
A
#
# COMPACT_ATOMS: atom_id res chain seq x y z
N MET A 1 -28.45 -2.11 14.58
CA MET A 1 -27.09 -1.57 14.39
C MET A 1 -26.15 -2.44 15.24
N PHE A 2 -25.56 -3.47 14.63
CA PHE A 2 -24.67 -4.39 15.35
C PHE A 2 -23.23 -3.85 15.25
N PRO A 3 -22.46 -3.83 16.33
CA PRO A 3 -21.07 -3.39 16.27
C PRO A 3 -20.25 -4.42 15.48
N GLN A 4 -19.58 -3.95 14.44
CA GLN A 4 -18.61 -4.72 13.66
C GLN A 4 -17.58 -5.37 14.61
N SER A 5 -17.28 -6.63 14.37
CA SER A 5 -16.30 -7.36 15.19
C SER A 5 -14.92 -6.72 15.07
N ALA A 6 -14.18 -6.64 16.16
CA ALA A 6 -12.82 -6.08 16.20
C ALA A 6 -11.85 -6.79 15.21
N LYS A 7 -12.15 -8.04 14.81
CA LYS A 7 -11.37 -8.84 13.86
C LYS A 7 -11.46 -8.34 12.42
N GLU A 8 -12.65 -7.85 11.98
CA GLU A 8 -12.85 -7.33 10.62
C GLU A 8 -12.09 -6.03 10.38
N ARG A 9 -11.92 -5.21 11.43
CA ARG A 9 -11.12 -3.98 11.37
C ARG A 9 -9.61 -4.24 11.27
N LEU A 10 -9.14 -5.41 11.71
CA LEU A 10 -7.72 -5.75 11.69
C LEU A 10 -7.23 -6.13 10.29
N ALA A 11 -7.99 -6.86 9.48
CA ALA A 11 -7.54 -7.36 8.19
C ALA A 11 -7.26 -6.25 7.14
N GLN A 12 -8.04 -5.18 7.12
CA GLN A 12 -7.81 -4.04 6.21
C GLN A 12 -6.72 -3.10 6.75
N SER A 13 -6.58 -2.99 8.08
CA SER A 13 -5.47 -2.27 8.70
C SER A 13 -4.13 -2.92 8.40
N ASP A 14 -4.10 -4.24 8.21
CA ASP A 14 -2.86 -4.99 7.99
C ASP A 14 -2.32 -4.80 6.56
N LEU A 15 -3.18 -4.71 5.56
CA LEU A 15 -2.79 -4.42 4.17
C LEU A 15 -2.25 -2.98 4.00
N CYS A 16 -2.94 -2.02 4.60
CA CYS A 16 -2.51 -0.62 4.63
C CYS A 16 -1.18 -0.44 5.40
N ALA A 17 -0.99 -1.24 6.47
CA ALA A 17 0.23 -1.20 7.28
C ALA A 17 1.48 -1.72 6.55
N MET A 18 1.32 -2.64 5.58
CA MET A 18 2.45 -3.17 4.82
C MET A 18 2.94 -2.25 3.71
N ASP A 19 2.02 -1.52 3.04
CA ASP A 19 2.38 -0.44 2.11
C ASP A 19 3.19 0.63 2.84
N SER A 20 2.70 1.07 4.00
CA SER A 20 3.37 2.03 4.86
C SER A 20 4.77 1.59 5.27
N LEU A 21 5.05 0.28 5.46
CA LEU A 21 6.39 -0.20 5.80
C LEU A 21 7.37 0.04 4.66
N SER A 22 7.00 -0.30 3.42
CA SER A 22 7.82 -0.07 2.23
C SER A 22 8.13 1.42 2.06
N GLN A 23 7.14 2.28 2.28
CA GLN A 23 7.26 3.73 2.21
C GLN A 23 8.15 4.31 3.32
N ILE A 24 8.06 3.76 4.54
CA ILE A 24 8.94 4.11 5.68
C ILE A 24 10.39 3.78 5.34
N VAL A 25 10.65 2.58 4.84
CA VAL A 25 12.01 2.11 4.51
C VAL A 25 12.61 2.94 3.36
N LEU A 26 11.83 3.17 2.31
CA LEU A 26 12.24 3.99 1.17
C LEU A 26 12.53 5.43 1.62
N GLY A 27 11.61 6.05 2.35
CA GLY A 27 11.78 7.40 2.89
C GLY A 27 13.03 7.51 3.78
N ALA A 28 13.27 6.52 4.66
CA ALA A 28 14.45 6.49 5.52
C ALA A 28 15.76 6.41 4.71
N ALA A 29 15.80 5.60 3.65
CA ALA A 29 16.96 5.48 2.78
C ALA A 29 17.22 6.76 1.98
N VAL A 30 16.15 7.42 1.52
CA VAL A 30 16.21 8.74 0.87
C VAL A 30 16.73 9.80 1.85
N GLY A 31 16.20 9.83 3.07
CA GLY A 31 16.70 10.71 4.12
C GLY A 31 18.19 10.51 4.41
N GLU A 32 18.64 9.26 4.45
CA GLU A 32 20.06 8.92 4.60
C GLU A 32 20.90 9.46 3.42
N THR A 33 20.39 9.32 2.20
CA THR A 33 21.08 9.83 0.99
C THR A 33 21.24 11.35 1.04
N VAL A 34 20.19 12.06 1.45
CA VAL A 34 20.15 13.54 1.44
C VAL A 34 20.93 14.14 2.61
N LEU A 35 20.73 13.66 3.83
CA LEU A 35 21.24 14.28 5.04
C LEU A 35 22.08 13.36 5.95
N GLY A 36 22.22 12.07 5.62
CA GLY A 36 22.86 11.08 6.49
C GLY A 36 24.27 11.44 6.90
N ARG A 37 25.08 11.99 5.99
CA ARG A 37 26.46 12.42 6.30
C ARG A 37 26.52 13.58 7.30
N ARG A 38 25.49 14.43 7.35
CA ARG A 38 25.45 15.61 8.23
C ARG A 38 24.85 15.28 9.60
N ILE A 39 23.71 14.58 9.62
CA ILE A 39 22.92 14.43 10.83
C ILE A 39 22.77 12.95 11.30
N GLY A 40 23.39 12.00 10.58
CA GLY A 40 23.39 10.57 10.94
C GLY A 40 22.00 9.94 10.92
N ASN A 41 21.70 9.03 11.87
CA ASN A 41 20.43 8.31 11.92
C ASN A 41 19.19 9.21 12.04
N ARG A 42 19.35 10.48 12.41
CA ARG A 42 18.25 11.45 12.38
C ARG A 42 17.73 11.66 10.97
N ALA A 43 18.60 11.58 9.95
CA ALA A 43 18.20 11.68 8.55
C ALA A 43 17.28 10.53 8.14
N MET A 44 17.59 9.29 8.56
CA MET A 44 16.73 8.12 8.33
C MET A 44 15.36 8.30 9.00
N ILE A 45 15.33 8.80 10.25
CA ILE A 45 14.08 9.02 10.99
C ILE A 45 13.21 10.06 10.28
N TRP A 46 13.78 11.21 9.89
CA TRP A 46 13.04 12.24 9.19
C TRP A 46 12.64 11.84 7.78
N GLY A 47 13.48 11.06 7.12
CA GLY A 47 13.14 10.45 5.84
C GLY A 47 11.97 9.47 5.96
N ALA A 48 11.95 8.62 7.01
CA ALA A 48 10.82 7.75 7.33
C ALA A 48 9.53 8.56 7.57
N VAL A 49 9.62 9.66 8.35
CA VAL A 49 8.49 10.59 8.55
C VAL A 49 8.03 11.17 7.23
N ALA A 50 8.93 11.63 6.36
CA ALA A 50 8.58 12.12 5.03
C ALA A 50 7.90 11.04 4.18
N GLY A 51 8.40 9.80 4.23
CA GLY A 51 7.79 8.67 3.54
C GLY A 51 6.40 8.27 4.08
N THR A 52 5.98 8.75 5.25
CA THR A 52 4.68 8.42 5.87
C THR A 52 3.65 9.55 5.72
N ILE A 53 4.09 10.79 5.56
CA ILE A 53 3.20 11.96 5.54
C ILE A 53 2.12 11.88 4.45
N PRO A 54 2.39 11.47 3.19
CA PRO A 54 1.34 11.38 2.18
C PRO A 54 0.19 10.46 2.60
N ASP A 55 0.48 9.30 3.21
CA ASP A 55 -0.49 8.32 3.69
C ASP A 55 -1.32 8.79 4.90
N MET A 56 -0.98 9.93 5.50
CA MET A 56 -1.83 10.52 6.54
C MET A 56 -3.17 11.00 6.00
N ASP A 57 -3.37 11.01 4.68
CA ASP A 57 -4.66 11.28 4.06
C ASP A 57 -5.74 10.25 4.47
N VAL A 58 -5.35 9.06 4.91
CA VAL A 58 -6.25 8.07 5.50
C VAL A 58 -7.04 8.62 6.71
N LEU A 59 -6.53 9.68 7.36
CA LEU A 59 -7.25 10.39 8.42
C LEU A 59 -8.49 11.12 7.89
N GLY A 60 -8.62 11.32 6.58
CA GLY A 60 -9.81 11.85 5.92
C GLY A 60 -11.07 11.08 6.29
N ARG A 61 -10.98 9.77 6.56
CA ARG A 61 -12.09 8.91 7.01
C ARG A 61 -12.82 9.40 8.28
N TYR A 62 -12.20 10.27 9.08
CA TYR A 62 -12.84 10.84 10.26
C TYR A 62 -13.65 12.12 9.97
N PHE A 63 -13.50 12.70 8.78
CA PHE A 63 -14.05 13.99 8.39
C PHE A 63 -14.84 13.96 7.09
N LEU A 64 -14.64 12.95 6.25
CA LEU A 64 -15.27 12.80 4.94
C LEU A 64 -16.26 11.62 4.96
N SER A 65 -17.20 11.62 4.03
CA SER A 65 -17.98 10.41 3.74
C SER A 65 -17.06 9.28 3.23
N GLU A 66 -17.48 8.02 3.34
CA GLU A 66 -16.67 6.90 2.85
C GLU A 66 -16.38 7.00 1.35
N LEU A 67 -17.33 7.50 0.55
CA LEU A 67 -17.17 7.72 -0.89
C LEU A 67 -16.18 8.84 -1.18
N ASP A 68 -16.31 9.98 -0.47
CA ASP A 68 -15.37 11.09 -0.63
C ASP A 68 -13.97 10.69 -0.18
N ASN A 69 -13.86 9.92 0.89
CA ASN A 69 -12.59 9.41 1.38
C ASN A 69 -11.92 8.47 0.36
N LEU A 70 -12.69 7.63 -0.35
CA LEU A 70 -12.18 6.80 -1.44
C LEU A 70 -11.57 7.65 -2.57
N ALA A 71 -12.22 8.76 -2.92
CA ALA A 71 -11.72 9.69 -3.93
C ALA A 71 -10.55 10.55 -3.43
N PHE A 72 -10.53 10.88 -2.13
CA PHE A 72 -9.50 11.70 -1.51
C PHE A 72 -8.20 10.95 -1.28
N HIS A 73 -8.27 9.65 -0.94
CA HIS A 73 -7.10 8.81 -0.71
C HIS A 73 -6.26 8.68 -1.98
N ARG A 74 -4.95 8.89 -1.84
CA ARG A 74 -3.98 9.05 -2.92
C ARG A 74 -4.32 10.20 -3.89
N GLY A 75 -4.94 11.26 -3.34
CA GLY A 75 -5.24 12.49 -4.03
C GLY A 75 -4.12 13.54 -3.93
N ILE A 76 -4.47 14.73 -3.43
CA ILE A 76 -3.56 15.89 -3.41
C ILE A 76 -2.26 15.64 -2.63
N SER A 77 -2.31 14.90 -1.52
CA SER A 77 -1.13 14.52 -0.72
C SER A 77 -0.15 13.64 -1.49
N HIS A 78 -0.63 12.94 -2.54
CA HIS A 78 0.14 12.08 -3.42
C HIS A 78 0.38 12.72 -4.80
N SER A 79 0.52 14.04 -4.85
CA SER A 79 0.75 14.78 -6.10
C SER A 79 2.15 15.37 -6.18
N LEU A 80 2.60 15.63 -7.42
CA LEU A 80 3.83 16.38 -7.66
C LEU A 80 3.74 17.80 -7.07
N PHE A 81 2.54 18.39 -7.08
CA PHE A 81 2.28 19.68 -6.46
C PHE A 81 2.58 19.63 -4.96
N PHE A 82 2.05 18.62 -4.26
CA PHE A 82 2.33 18.42 -2.84
C PHE A 82 3.80 18.13 -2.57
N SER A 83 4.48 17.36 -3.43
CA SER A 83 5.92 17.09 -3.28
C SER A 83 6.74 18.38 -3.26
N VAL A 84 6.35 19.38 -4.06
CA VAL A 84 7.04 20.67 -4.09
C VAL A 84 6.60 21.56 -2.92
N VAL A 85 5.31 21.85 -2.81
CA VAL A 85 4.79 22.80 -1.81
C VAL A 85 4.97 22.26 -0.39
N GLY A 86 4.62 20.99 -0.18
CA GLY A 86 4.80 20.30 1.10
C GLY A 86 6.26 20.27 1.54
N ALA A 87 7.20 20.04 0.63
CA ALA A 87 8.63 20.05 0.94
C ALA A 87 9.09 21.39 1.54
N PHE A 88 8.64 22.51 1.01
CA PHE A 88 8.95 23.83 1.58
C PHE A 88 8.30 24.03 2.94
N VAL A 89 7.03 23.64 3.10
CA VAL A 89 6.28 23.78 4.35
C VAL A 89 6.90 22.92 5.46
N PHE A 90 7.07 21.63 5.20
CA PHE A 90 7.64 20.70 6.19
C PHE A 90 9.13 20.94 6.43
N GLY A 91 9.88 21.32 5.41
CA GLY A 91 11.29 21.71 5.54
C GLY A 91 11.45 22.97 6.40
N TRP A 92 10.59 23.98 6.21
CA TRP A 92 10.54 25.16 7.07
C TRP A 92 10.13 24.81 8.50
N ALA A 93 9.11 23.96 8.67
CA ALA A 93 8.66 23.52 9.99
C ALA A 93 9.77 22.77 10.74
N ALA A 94 10.49 21.85 10.07
CA ALA A 94 11.61 21.13 10.68
C ALA A 94 12.76 22.07 11.10
N ASP A 95 13.14 23.04 10.24
CA ASP A 95 14.13 24.05 10.57
C ASP A 95 13.69 24.89 11.79
N LEU A 96 12.43 25.34 11.82
CA LEU A 96 11.88 26.11 12.92
C LEU A 96 11.86 25.31 14.23
N LEU A 97 11.46 24.04 14.17
CA LEU A 97 11.45 23.13 15.31
C LEU A 97 12.85 23.01 15.95
N TYR A 98 13.88 22.81 15.13
CA TYR A 98 15.25 22.65 15.64
C TYR A 98 15.91 23.98 16.09
N ARG A 99 15.45 25.11 15.63
CA ARG A 99 15.86 26.43 16.13
C ARG A 99 15.13 26.84 17.40
N SER A 100 14.04 26.16 17.74
CA SER A 100 13.26 26.46 18.93
C SER A 100 14.01 26.08 20.22
N ARG A 101 13.68 26.73 21.34
CA ARG A 101 14.17 26.34 22.67
C ARG A 101 13.75 24.92 23.10
N HIS A 102 12.79 24.34 22.39
CA HIS A 102 12.26 23.00 22.68
C HIS A 102 12.87 21.90 21.80
N HIS A 103 13.98 22.17 21.09
CA HIS A 103 14.62 21.23 20.19
C HIS A 103 14.97 19.87 20.85
N ALA A 104 15.35 19.85 22.13
CA ALA A 104 15.61 18.62 22.86
C ALA A 104 14.35 17.76 23.05
N LEU A 105 13.22 18.40 23.42
CA LEU A 105 11.92 17.74 23.53
C LEU A 105 11.46 17.16 22.20
N ILE A 106 11.63 17.91 21.11
CA ILE A 106 11.26 17.47 19.77
C ILE A 106 12.07 16.26 19.35
N ALA A 107 13.39 16.30 19.52
CA ALA A 107 14.26 15.16 19.23
C ALA A 107 13.86 13.91 20.04
N MET A 108 13.42 14.12 21.26
CA MET A 108 12.92 13.12 22.16
C MET A 108 11.63 12.48 21.64
N VAL A 109 10.63 13.31 21.31
CA VAL A 109 9.34 12.84 20.77
C VAL A 109 9.52 12.11 19.45
N THR A 110 10.35 12.66 18.54
CA THR A 110 10.65 12.02 17.24
C THR A 110 11.26 10.62 17.40
N LYS A 111 12.16 10.46 18.37
CA LYS A 111 12.75 9.13 18.66
C LYS A 111 11.76 8.18 19.33
N ALA A 112 10.92 8.67 20.22
CA ALA A 112 9.88 7.85 20.82
C ALA A 112 8.89 7.36 19.74
N ALA A 113 8.46 8.24 18.83
CA ALA A 113 7.63 7.88 17.70
C ALA A 113 8.31 6.84 16.79
N ALA A 114 9.58 7.03 16.44
CA ALA A 114 10.36 6.06 15.67
C ALA A 114 10.47 4.71 16.38
N ALA A 115 10.66 4.68 17.70
CA ALA A 115 10.71 3.44 18.46
C ALA A 115 9.35 2.72 18.47
N VAL A 116 8.24 3.45 18.53
CA VAL A 116 6.89 2.87 18.42
C VAL A 116 6.68 2.26 17.04
N VAL A 117 7.07 2.94 15.96
CA VAL A 117 7.00 2.43 14.60
C VAL A 117 7.85 1.16 14.45
N VAL A 118 9.10 1.15 14.94
CA VAL A 118 9.95 -0.04 14.91
C VAL A 118 9.32 -1.20 15.68
N GLY A 119 8.69 -0.93 16.82
CA GLY A 119 8.00 -1.96 17.58
C GLY A 119 6.78 -2.53 16.87
N PHE A 120 6.02 -1.67 16.21
CA PHE A 120 4.91 -2.11 15.37
C PHE A 120 5.41 -3.01 14.24
N VAL A 121 6.47 -2.62 13.54
CA VAL A 121 7.11 -3.41 12.48
C VAL A 121 7.62 -4.76 13.00
N VAL A 122 8.32 -4.77 14.13
CA VAL A 122 8.83 -6.01 14.74
C VAL A 122 7.67 -6.92 15.15
N ASN A 123 6.62 -6.37 15.75
CA ASN A 123 5.44 -7.15 16.14
C ASN A 123 4.73 -7.73 14.91
N PHE A 124 4.59 -6.96 13.85
CA PHE A 124 4.01 -7.39 12.59
C PHE A 124 4.82 -8.51 11.93
N LEU A 125 6.16 -8.37 11.83
CA LEU A 125 7.04 -9.43 11.32
C LEU A 125 6.99 -10.69 12.18
N THR A 126 6.88 -10.53 13.50
CA THR A 126 6.76 -11.67 14.42
C THR A 126 5.44 -12.40 14.20
N MET A 127 4.36 -11.69 13.95
CA MET A 127 3.04 -12.27 13.66
C MET A 127 3.04 -13.08 12.36
N ILE A 128 3.78 -12.62 11.32
CA ILE A 128 3.94 -13.35 10.05
C ILE A 128 4.81 -14.60 10.21
N LEU A 129 5.94 -14.48 10.93
CA LEU A 129 6.94 -15.55 11.02
C LEU A 129 6.59 -16.61 12.08
N VAL A 130 5.82 -16.25 13.09
CA VAL A 130 5.44 -17.14 14.21
C VAL A 130 3.97 -16.91 14.56
N PRO A 131 3.02 -17.51 13.80
CA PRO A 131 1.61 -17.36 14.05
C PRO A 131 1.22 -17.75 15.49
N GLY A 132 0.42 -16.92 16.14
CA GLY A 132 -0.10 -17.15 17.49
C GLY A 132 0.80 -16.69 18.65
N LYS A 133 1.98 -16.13 18.41
CA LYS A 133 2.81 -15.52 19.46
C LYS A 133 2.78 -13.98 19.38
N TRP A 134 1.99 -13.40 20.24
CA TRP A 134 1.98 -11.97 20.50
C TRP A 134 3.08 -11.63 21.51
N LEU A 135 4.03 -10.77 21.13
CA LEU A 135 4.67 -9.95 22.17
C LEU A 135 3.67 -8.82 22.46
N PRO A 136 3.11 -8.72 23.67
CA PRO A 136 2.11 -7.70 23.93
C PRO A 136 2.72 -6.33 23.60
N ILE A 137 2.10 -5.56 22.74
CA ILE A 137 2.48 -4.16 22.44
C ILE A 137 2.75 -3.39 23.72
N ALA A 138 1.98 -3.69 24.78
CA ALA A 138 2.17 -3.16 26.13
C ALA A 138 3.56 -3.45 26.72
N VAL A 139 4.10 -4.65 26.51
CA VAL A 139 5.46 -5.00 26.99
C VAL A 139 6.51 -4.23 26.20
N TYR A 140 6.35 -4.12 24.89
CA TYR A 140 7.26 -3.34 24.06
C TYR A 140 7.23 -1.84 24.42
N ILE A 141 6.03 -1.25 24.53
CA ILE A 141 5.86 0.15 24.96
C ILE A 141 6.49 0.36 26.34
N SER A 142 6.30 -0.60 27.27
CA SER A 142 6.87 -0.54 28.61
C SER A 142 8.40 -0.61 28.59
N LEU A 143 8.98 -1.50 27.78
CA LEU A 143 10.45 -1.60 27.63
C LEU A 143 11.05 -0.35 26.97
N VAL A 144 10.40 0.18 25.94
CA VAL A 144 10.78 1.45 25.30
C VAL A 144 10.64 2.61 26.28
N GLY A 145 9.53 2.66 27.03
CA GLY A 145 9.30 3.65 28.07
C GLY A 145 10.34 3.60 29.20
N LEU A 146 10.68 2.41 29.66
CA LEU A 146 11.68 2.21 30.71
C LEU A 146 13.12 2.54 30.23
N TRP A 147 13.48 2.10 29.00
CA TRP A 147 14.74 2.48 28.37
C TRP A 147 14.83 3.99 28.21
N TRP A 148 13.73 4.60 27.81
CA TRP A 148 13.60 6.02 27.59
C TRP A 148 13.69 6.83 28.89
N TRP A 149 13.03 6.38 29.96
CA TRP A 149 13.14 6.94 31.30
C TRP A 149 14.59 6.94 31.79
N ARG A 150 15.31 5.84 31.59
CA ARG A 150 16.69 5.71 32.08
C ARG A 150 17.75 6.47 31.26
N HIS A 151 17.58 6.51 29.95
CA HIS A 151 18.61 7.06 29.05
C HIS A 151 18.22 8.41 28.42
N GLY A 152 16.93 8.65 28.16
CA GLY A 152 16.44 9.84 27.49
C GLY A 152 16.64 11.12 28.29
N GLN A 153 16.28 11.10 29.59
CA GLN A 153 16.40 12.28 30.44
C GLN A 153 17.85 12.78 30.55
N ARG A 154 18.80 11.88 30.77
CA ARG A 154 20.19 12.26 30.90
C ARG A 154 20.79 12.82 29.61
N ARG A 155 20.39 12.30 28.47
CA ARG A 155 20.92 12.68 27.17
C ARG A 155 20.33 13.98 26.64
N TYR A 156 19.03 14.20 26.83
CA TYR A 156 18.31 15.34 26.25
C TYR A 156 18.22 16.56 27.15
N PHE A 157 18.17 16.35 28.45
CA PHE A 157 18.08 17.42 29.43
C PHE A 157 19.40 17.69 30.18
N GLY A 158 20.43 16.84 29.98
CA GLY A 158 21.76 17.02 30.56
C GLY A 158 22.69 18.02 29.84
N GLY A 159 22.16 18.81 28.89
CA GLY A 159 22.93 19.90 28.27
C GLY A 159 23.93 19.51 27.17
N THR A 160 24.06 18.22 26.85
CA THR A 160 25.05 17.71 25.87
C THR A 160 24.49 17.44 24.47
N TRP A 161 23.19 17.72 24.26
CA TRP A 161 22.54 17.46 22.99
C TRP A 161 22.66 18.67 22.06
N GLU A 162 23.21 18.44 20.87
CA GLU A 162 23.33 19.46 19.82
C GLU A 162 22.23 19.32 18.78
N ALA A 163 21.68 20.45 18.29
CA ALA A 163 20.74 20.48 17.19
C ALA A 163 21.38 19.92 15.91
N PRO A 164 20.60 19.29 15.00
CA PRO A 164 21.10 18.86 13.70
C PRO A 164 21.66 20.05 12.91
N ASP A 165 22.84 19.88 12.33
CA ASP A 165 23.43 20.86 11.41
C ASP A 165 22.78 20.70 10.02
N ALA A 166 21.57 21.22 9.87
CA ALA A 166 20.84 21.25 8.61
C ALA A 166 19.99 22.53 8.52
N GLY A 167 20.05 23.19 7.40
CA GLY A 167 19.26 24.40 7.11
C GLY A 167 17.96 24.09 6.38
N ARG A 168 17.16 25.13 6.12
CA ARG A 168 15.86 25.01 5.46
C ARG A 168 15.91 24.30 4.11
N ARG A 169 16.94 24.58 3.30
CA ARG A 169 17.07 23.98 1.97
C ARG A 169 17.33 22.48 2.04
N GLU A 170 18.16 22.05 2.98
CA GLU A 170 18.48 20.65 3.17
C GLU A 170 17.27 19.87 3.74
N TRP A 171 16.52 20.47 4.66
CA TRP A 171 15.25 19.91 5.12
C TRP A 171 14.22 19.82 4.01
N ALA A 172 14.06 20.88 3.20
CA ALA A 172 13.16 20.87 2.06
C ALA A 172 13.56 19.81 1.02
N ALA A 173 14.85 19.62 0.76
CA ALA A 173 15.33 18.57 -0.14
C ALA A 173 15.00 17.17 0.39
N LEU A 174 15.13 16.92 1.71
CA LEU A 174 14.78 15.64 2.32
C LEU A 174 13.29 15.34 2.14
N PHE A 175 12.41 16.31 2.44
CA PHE A 175 10.97 16.13 2.30
C PHE A 175 10.55 16.00 0.83
N PHE A 176 11.14 16.79 -0.07
CA PHE A 176 10.87 16.70 -1.50
C PHE A 176 11.14 15.30 -2.05
N TRP A 177 12.35 14.79 -1.82
CA TRP A 177 12.72 13.47 -2.30
C TRP A 177 11.95 12.36 -1.58
N GLY A 178 11.65 12.51 -0.28
CA GLY A 178 10.81 11.59 0.47
C GLY A 178 9.40 11.49 -0.11
N PHE A 179 8.74 12.62 -0.37
CA PHE A 179 7.41 12.66 -0.99
C PHE A 179 7.42 12.15 -2.43
N LEU A 180 8.37 12.62 -3.24
CA LEU A 180 8.45 12.23 -4.65
C LEU A 180 8.64 10.72 -4.81
N THR A 181 9.56 10.12 -4.04
CA THR A 181 9.82 8.68 -4.14
C THR A 181 8.65 7.85 -3.61
N HIS A 182 7.94 8.32 -2.58
CA HIS A 182 6.70 7.73 -2.10
C HIS A 182 5.66 7.65 -3.23
N ILE A 183 5.33 8.78 -3.83
CA ILE A 183 4.34 8.90 -4.91
C ILE A 183 4.73 8.04 -6.13
N LEU A 184 6.00 8.00 -6.47
CA LEU A 184 6.49 7.16 -7.57
C LEU A 184 6.31 5.68 -7.27
N LEU A 185 6.59 5.23 -6.04
CA LEU A 185 6.38 3.83 -5.66
C LEU A 185 4.89 3.45 -5.73
N ASP A 186 4.01 4.35 -5.31
CA ASP A 186 2.56 4.13 -5.39
C ASP A 186 2.04 3.92 -6.81
N CYS A 187 2.63 4.60 -7.79
CA CYS A 187 2.26 4.42 -9.20
C CYS A 187 2.53 2.99 -9.71
N PHE A 188 3.45 2.25 -9.10
CA PHE A 188 3.69 0.86 -9.46
C PHE A 188 2.60 -0.09 -8.94
N THR A 189 1.78 0.33 -7.98
CA THR A 189 0.69 -0.47 -7.42
C THR A 189 -0.60 -0.39 -8.23
N THR A 190 -1.57 -1.25 -7.92
CA THR A 190 -2.87 -1.35 -8.61
C THR A 190 -3.84 -0.25 -8.19
N TYR A 191 -3.72 0.29 -6.98
CA TYR A 191 -4.70 1.24 -6.42
C TYR A 191 -4.85 2.50 -7.29
N GLY A 192 -3.73 3.04 -7.78
CA GLY A 192 -3.68 4.26 -8.59
C GLY A 192 -3.51 5.53 -7.76
N THR A 193 -2.76 6.47 -8.31
CA THR A 193 -2.28 7.70 -7.63
C THR A 193 -2.54 8.92 -8.50
N GLN A 194 -3.12 9.96 -7.94
CA GLN A 194 -3.48 11.20 -8.64
C GLN A 194 -2.28 12.16 -8.67
N ILE A 195 -1.22 11.79 -9.39
CA ILE A 195 0.06 12.54 -9.37
C ILE A 195 -0.05 13.98 -9.89
N PHE A 196 -1.08 14.27 -10.70
CA PHE A 196 -1.31 15.60 -11.27
C PHE A 196 -2.33 16.44 -10.50
N ALA A 197 -2.83 15.96 -9.35
CA ALA A 197 -3.72 16.76 -8.51
C ALA A 197 -3.02 18.05 -8.05
N PRO A 198 -3.73 19.19 -7.90
CA PRO A 198 -5.17 19.40 -8.08
C PRO A 198 -5.61 19.68 -9.52
N PHE A 199 -4.71 19.62 -10.50
CA PHE A 199 -4.98 20.03 -11.89
C PHE A 199 -5.69 18.95 -12.71
N SER A 200 -5.55 17.68 -12.32
CA SER A 200 -6.20 16.54 -12.95
C SER A 200 -6.44 15.44 -11.89
N ASN A 201 -7.58 14.75 -12.03
CA ASN A 201 -7.93 13.58 -11.22
C ASN A 201 -7.52 12.26 -11.88
N MET A 202 -6.71 12.30 -12.93
CA MET A 202 -6.20 11.10 -13.59
C MET A 202 -5.38 10.27 -12.60
N ARG A 203 -5.66 8.97 -12.56
CA ARG A 203 -4.97 8.00 -11.68
C ARG A 203 -3.95 7.21 -12.48
N ILE A 204 -2.74 7.13 -11.97
CA ILE A 204 -1.68 6.31 -12.53
C ILE A 204 -1.54 5.04 -11.69
N ALA A 205 -1.79 3.89 -12.32
CA ALA A 205 -1.69 2.56 -11.74
C ALA A 205 -1.02 1.63 -12.75
N TRP A 206 0.28 1.38 -12.58
CA TRP A 206 1.00 0.47 -13.47
C TRP A 206 0.75 -1.00 -13.13
N GLY A 207 0.35 -1.32 -11.90
CA GLY A 207 -0.01 -2.66 -11.46
C GLY A 207 1.13 -3.69 -11.54
N THR A 208 2.38 -3.25 -11.42
CA THR A 208 3.54 -4.15 -11.60
C THR A 208 4.00 -4.78 -10.31
N ILE A 209 3.70 -4.20 -9.16
CA ILE A 209 4.04 -4.71 -7.84
C ILE A 209 2.80 -4.78 -6.95
N SER A 210 2.75 -5.77 -6.08
CA SER A 210 1.74 -5.85 -5.03
C SER A 210 1.93 -4.72 -4.00
N VAL A 211 0.84 -4.22 -3.43
CA VAL A 211 0.85 -3.22 -2.35
C VAL A 211 1.76 -3.65 -1.19
N ALA A 212 1.83 -4.95 -0.91
CA ALA A 212 2.67 -5.54 0.10
C ALA A 212 3.59 -6.59 -0.52
N ASP A 213 4.83 -6.24 -0.78
CA ASP A 213 5.83 -7.14 -1.36
C ASP A 213 7.05 -7.30 -0.45
N PRO A 214 7.18 -8.44 0.26
CA PRO A 214 8.31 -8.69 1.16
C PRO A 214 9.66 -8.74 0.42
N MET A 215 9.68 -9.15 -0.85
CA MET A 215 10.93 -9.22 -1.63
C MET A 215 11.49 -7.83 -1.96
N TYR A 216 10.61 -6.83 -2.09
CA TYR A 216 11.01 -5.44 -2.18
C TYR A 216 11.50 -4.90 -0.82
N THR A 217 10.70 -5.14 0.23
CA THR A 217 10.84 -4.42 1.50
C THR A 217 11.90 -5.00 2.42
N VAL A 218 11.97 -6.35 2.56
CA VAL A 218 12.83 -6.98 3.56
C VAL A 218 14.32 -6.82 3.25
N PRO A 219 14.83 -7.09 2.03
CA PRO A 219 16.23 -6.87 1.70
C PRO A 219 16.63 -5.39 1.85
N PHE A 220 15.74 -4.47 1.47
CA PHE A 220 15.94 -3.05 1.60
C PHE A 220 16.08 -2.63 3.07
N LEU A 221 15.15 -3.09 3.92
CA LEU A 221 15.20 -2.84 5.37
C LEU A 221 16.47 -3.38 6.00
N VAL A 222 16.90 -4.59 5.65
CA VAL A 222 18.16 -5.18 6.15
C VAL A 222 19.36 -4.29 5.81
N CYS A 223 19.48 -3.86 4.57
CA CYS A 223 20.55 -2.95 4.14
C CYS A 223 20.52 -1.63 4.93
N LEU A 224 19.34 -1.05 5.13
CA LEU A 224 19.14 0.18 5.88
C LEU A 224 19.55 0.03 7.37
N LEU A 225 19.13 -1.07 8.00
CA LEU A 225 19.48 -1.38 9.40
C LEU A 225 20.99 -1.59 9.57
N VAL A 226 21.65 -2.23 8.61
CA VAL A 226 23.12 -2.37 8.61
C VAL A 226 23.78 -1.01 8.43
N ALA A 227 23.29 -0.17 7.48
CA ALA A 227 23.79 1.19 7.30
C ALA A 227 23.69 2.02 8.59
N ALA A 228 22.58 1.89 9.33
CA ALA A 228 22.33 2.64 10.57
C ALA A 228 23.34 2.34 11.70
N ARG A 229 24.08 1.23 11.63
CA ARG A 229 25.09 0.83 12.62
C ARG A 229 26.43 1.52 12.45
N PHE A 230 26.71 2.04 11.26
CA PHE A 230 27.97 2.73 10.98
C PHE A 230 27.91 4.22 11.34
N ALA A 231 29.06 4.78 11.69
CA ALA A 231 29.19 6.22 11.91
C ALA A 231 28.81 7.02 10.64
N ARG A 232 28.29 8.24 10.81
CA ARG A 232 27.80 9.08 9.69
C ARG A 232 28.86 9.37 8.63
N THR A 233 30.13 9.31 8.98
CA THR A 233 31.27 9.56 8.07
C THR A 233 31.87 8.29 7.48
N ASP A 234 31.44 7.10 7.92
CA ASP A 234 31.93 5.82 7.42
C ASP A 234 31.41 5.55 6.02
N ARG A 235 32.29 5.22 5.08
CA ARG A 235 31.92 4.88 3.70
C ARG A 235 31.00 3.65 3.62
N ARG A 236 31.13 2.69 4.54
CA ARG A 236 30.28 1.49 4.60
C ARG A 236 28.82 1.85 4.82
N ARG A 237 28.52 2.91 5.55
CA ARG A 237 27.17 3.42 5.76
C ARG A 237 26.52 3.80 4.43
N ALA A 238 27.19 4.61 3.61
CA ALA A 238 26.70 4.97 2.29
C ALA A 238 26.60 3.76 1.36
N LEU A 239 27.59 2.84 1.39
CA LEU A 239 27.59 1.63 0.59
C LEU A 239 26.33 0.76 0.85
N TRP A 240 26.02 0.49 2.12
CA TRP A 240 24.85 -0.29 2.49
C TRP A 240 23.55 0.41 2.15
N ASN A 241 23.45 1.72 2.31
CA ASN A 241 22.26 2.47 1.92
C ASN A 241 22.05 2.40 0.40
N TRP A 242 23.09 2.64 -0.40
CA TRP A 242 23.01 2.52 -1.86
C TRP A 242 22.80 1.07 -2.35
N ALA A 243 23.32 0.08 -1.64
CA ALA A 243 23.02 -1.32 -1.92
C ALA A 243 21.53 -1.62 -1.73
N GLY A 244 20.92 -1.11 -0.65
CA GLY A 244 19.48 -1.23 -0.42
C GLY A 244 18.64 -0.57 -1.52
N ILE A 245 18.96 0.69 -1.86
CA ILE A 245 18.30 1.40 -2.97
C ILE A 245 18.49 0.65 -4.30
N GLY A 246 19.71 0.18 -4.59
CA GLY A 246 20.01 -0.54 -5.81
C GLY A 246 19.25 -1.87 -5.92
N LEU A 247 19.20 -2.66 -4.84
CA LEU A 247 18.45 -3.93 -4.79
C LEU A 247 16.95 -3.70 -4.98
N SER A 248 16.36 -2.73 -4.26
CA SER A 248 14.93 -2.42 -4.37
C SER A 248 14.58 -1.88 -5.77
N SER A 249 15.41 -1.02 -6.35
CA SER A 249 15.21 -0.52 -7.71
C SER A 249 15.36 -1.63 -8.75
N ALA A 250 16.34 -2.51 -8.60
CA ALA A 250 16.52 -3.68 -9.49
C ALA A 250 15.31 -4.60 -9.39
N TYR A 251 14.75 -4.80 -8.20
CA TYR A 251 13.53 -5.57 -8.03
C TYR A 251 12.32 -4.91 -8.70
N LEU A 252 12.13 -3.57 -8.57
CA LEU A 252 11.09 -2.86 -9.30
C LEU A 252 11.22 -3.02 -10.82
N LEU A 253 12.44 -2.94 -11.35
CA LEU A 253 12.68 -3.22 -12.77
C LEU A 253 12.31 -4.65 -13.14
N LEU A 254 12.62 -5.61 -12.29
CA LEU A 254 12.22 -7.01 -12.48
C LEU A 254 10.70 -7.15 -12.50
N THR A 255 9.96 -6.45 -11.62
CA THR A 255 8.48 -6.48 -11.65
C THR A 255 7.91 -5.94 -12.95
N VAL A 256 8.54 -4.94 -13.57
CA VAL A 256 8.16 -4.43 -14.90
C VAL A 256 8.44 -5.48 -15.99
N VAL A 257 9.56 -6.20 -15.91
CA VAL A 257 9.86 -7.30 -16.84
C VAL A 257 8.83 -8.42 -16.70
N HIS A 258 8.48 -8.79 -15.47
CA HIS A 258 7.44 -9.78 -15.18
C HIS A 258 6.08 -9.36 -15.73
N PHE A 259 5.69 -8.10 -15.50
CA PHE A 259 4.46 -7.52 -16.06
C PHE A 259 4.40 -7.66 -17.58
N ASN A 260 5.47 -7.29 -18.29
CA ASN A 260 5.52 -7.41 -19.74
C ASN A 260 5.43 -8.86 -20.20
N ARG A 261 6.11 -9.79 -19.53
CA ARG A 261 6.06 -11.22 -19.83
C ARG A 261 4.64 -11.78 -19.64
N VAL A 262 3.99 -11.48 -18.50
CA VAL A 262 2.63 -11.94 -18.22
C VAL A 262 1.64 -11.30 -19.20
N SER A 263 1.78 -10.00 -19.49
CA SER A 263 0.96 -9.31 -20.49
C SER A 263 1.04 -9.98 -21.86
N HIS A 264 2.22 -10.41 -22.27
CA HIS A 264 2.43 -11.16 -23.52
C HIS A 264 1.72 -12.51 -23.47
N THR A 265 1.88 -13.28 -22.37
CA THR A 265 1.21 -14.57 -22.18
C THR A 265 -0.30 -14.46 -22.24
N PHE A 266 -0.89 -13.41 -21.62
CA PHE A 266 -2.33 -13.16 -21.70
C PHE A 266 -2.77 -12.84 -23.14
N LYS A 267 -2.05 -11.97 -23.85
CA LYS A 267 -2.35 -11.64 -25.24
C LYS A 267 -2.29 -12.86 -26.16
N GLU A 268 -1.27 -13.69 -26.02
CA GLU A 268 -1.16 -14.94 -26.78
C GLU A 268 -2.31 -15.90 -26.50
N ALA A 269 -2.68 -16.04 -25.21
CA ALA A 269 -3.81 -16.90 -24.84
C ALA A 269 -5.15 -16.39 -25.40
N LEU A 270 -5.39 -15.07 -25.39
CA LEU A 270 -6.59 -14.47 -25.99
C LEU A 270 -6.65 -14.69 -27.49
N ILE A 271 -5.55 -14.51 -28.20
CA ILE A 271 -5.45 -14.75 -29.64
C ILE A 271 -5.67 -16.23 -29.97
N THR A 272 -5.00 -17.13 -29.24
CA THR A 272 -5.07 -18.58 -29.51
C THR A 272 -6.45 -19.15 -29.28
N GLN A 273 -7.21 -18.57 -28.33
CA GLN A 273 -8.56 -18.98 -27.99
C GLN A 273 -9.64 -18.21 -28.78
N ASP A 274 -9.23 -17.35 -29.74
CA ASP A 274 -10.11 -16.51 -30.55
C ASP A 274 -11.07 -15.66 -29.72
N ILE A 275 -10.58 -15.08 -28.61
CA ILE A 275 -11.35 -14.26 -27.70
C ILE A 275 -11.24 -12.80 -28.12
N ALA A 276 -12.37 -12.21 -28.54
CA ALA A 276 -12.48 -10.77 -28.75
C ALA A 276 -12.50 -10.03 -27.40
N TYR A 277 -11.73 -8.96 -27.29
CA TYR A 277 -11.67 -8.16 -26.08
C TYR A 277 -11.45 -6.67 -26.40
N GLU A 278 -11.90 -5.78 -25.50
CA GLU A 278 -11.67 -4.35 -25.61
C GLU A 278 -10.34 -3.94 -24.95
N ARG A 279 -10.13 -4.40 -23.74
CA ARG A 279 -8.93 -4.14 -22.92
C ARG A 279 -8.77 -5.21 -21.86
N PHE A 280 -7.63 -5.26 -21.23
CA PHE A 280 -7.40 -6.10 -20.04
C PHE A 280 -6.49 -5.40 -19.03
N PHE A 281 -6.58 -5.82 -17.79
CA PHE A 281 -5.73 -5.39 -16.70
C PHE A 281 -5.13 -6.61 -16.02
N ILE A 282 -3.84 -6.54 -15.66
CA ILE A 282 -3.15 -7.59 -14.91
C ILE A 282 -2.47 -6.98 -13.70
N THR A 283 -2.41 -7.73 -12.62
CA THR A 283 -1.77 -7.32 -11.37
C THR A 283 -1.21 -8.54 -10.64
N PRO A 284 -0.05 -8.44 -9.96
CA PRO A 284 0.43 -9.54 -9.13
C PRO A 284 -0.47 -9.71 -7.91
N THR A 285 -0.58 -10.95 -7.45
CA THR A 285 -1.28 -11.23 -6.18
C THR A 285 -0.47 -10.72 -4.99
N ILE A 286 -1.13 -10.62 -3.83
CA ILE A 286 -0.49 -10.11 -2.62
C ILE A 286 0.75 -10.93 -2.24
N PHE A 287 1.78 -10.25 -1.71
CA PHE A 287 3.04 -10.80 -1.17
C PHE A 287 3.99 -11.43 -2.18
N ASN A 288 3.69 -11.43 -3.47
CA ASN A 288 4.57 -12.02 -4.47
C ASN A 288 4.46 -11.33 -5.84
N ASN A 289 5.37 -11.68 -6.72
CA ASN A 289 5.40 -11.22 -8.12
C ASN A 289 5.53 -12.44 -9.07
N ILE A 290 4.97 -13.59 -8.66
CA ILE A 290 5.00 -14.87 -9.38
C ILE A 290 3.62 -15.23 -9.90
N LEU A 291 2.59 -15.08 -9.05
CA LEU A 291 1.19 -15.33 -9.39
C LEU A 291 0.52 -14.00 -9.75
N TRP A 292 -0.18 -13.97 -10.85
CA TRP A 292 -0.82 -12.79 -11.42
C TRP A 292 -2.30 -13.03 -11.63
N ASN A 293 -3.11 -12.05 -11.26
CA ASN A 293 -4.51 -11.96 -11.64
C ASN A 293 -4.63 -11.17 -12.95
N GLY A 294 -5.58 -11.57 -13.78
CA GLY A 294 -5.96 -10.82 -14.96
C GLY A 294 -7.46 -10.73 -15.09
N VAL A 295 -7.93 -9.56 -15.50
CA VAL A 295 -9.31 -9.29 -15.90
C VAL A 295 -9.31 -8.79 -17.31
N VAL A 296 -10.12 -9.41 -18.16
CA VAL A 296 -10.29 -9.06 -19.58
C VAL A 296 -11.71 -8.56 -19.80
N ASP A 297 -11.86 -7.40 -20.40
CA ASP A 297 -13.13 -6.85 -20.80
C ASP A 297 -13.51 -7.41 -22.18
N ALA A 298 -14.48 -8.31 -22.21
CA ALA A 298 -14.96 -8.98 -23.41
C ALA A 298 -16.36 -8.46 -23.86
N GLY A 299 -16.66 -7.20 -23.57
CA GLY A 299 -17.95 -6.58 -23.91
C GLY A 299 -19.01 -6.83 -22.85
N ASP A 300 -19.81 -7.87 -22.97
CA ASP A 300 -20.92 -8.17 -22.06
C ASP A 300 -20.47 -8.79 -20.73
N ALA A 301 -19.26 -9.35 -20.69
CA ALA A 301 -18.71 -10.02 -19.50
C ALA A 301 -17.25 -9.65 -19.29
N TYR A 302 -16.78 -9.84 -18.07
CA TYR A 302 -15.37 -9.95 -17.77
C TYR A 302 -14.92 -11.40 -17.85
N LEU A 303 -13.67 -11.62 -18.26
CA LEU A 303 -13.03 -12.92 -18.19
C LEU A 303 -11.91 -12.83 -17.14
N LEU A 304 -12.00 -13.62 -16.09
CA LEU A 304 -10.99 -13.72 -15.07
C LEU A 304 -10.00 -14.84 -15.41
N ALA A 305 -8.73 -14.62 -15.09
CA ALA A 305 -7.72 -15.64 -15.17
C ALA A 305 -6.62 -15.41 -14.12
N GLN A 306 -6.03 -16.51 -13.66
CA GLN A 306 -4.78 -16.47 -12.88
C GLN A 306 -3.68 -17.18 -13.65
N HIS A 307 -2.49 -16.60 -13.62
CA HIS A 307 -1.29 -17.17 -14.22
C HIS A 307 -0.11 -17.11 -13.26
N SER A 308 0.54 -18.28 -13.07
CA SER A 308 1.82 -18.39 -12.38
C SER A 308 2.93 -18.64 -13.39
N PHE A 309 4.14 -18.15 -13.13
CA PHE A 309 5.32 -18.51 -13.92
C PHE A 309 5.67 -20.01 -13.91
N TYR A 310 5.08 -20.76 -12.98
CA TYR A 310 5.22 -22.22 -12.89
C TYR A 310 4.07 -23.01 -13.53
N ASP A 311 3.11 -22.31 -14.17
CA ASP A 311 2.03 -23.01 -14.89
C ASP A 311 2.57 -23.68 -16.16
N GLU A 312 2.32 -24.98 -16.28
CA GLU A 312 2.65 -25.79 -17.47
C GLU A 312 1.54 -25.78 -18.52
N VAL A 313 0.35 -25.26 -18.15
CA VAL A 313 -0.84 -25.26 -19.02
C VAL A 313 -1.17 -23.83 -19.45
N PRO A 314 -1.81 -23.66 -20.62
CA PRO A 314 -2.25 -22.35 -21.08
C PRO A 314 -3.17 -21.64 -20.08
N VAL A 315 -3.20 -20.30 -20.14
CA VAL A 315 -4.12 -19.49 -19.36
C VAL A 315 -5.55 -19.85 -19.72
N THR A 316 -6.37 -20.16 -18.72
CA THR A 316 -7.81 -20.41 -18.87
C THR A 316 -8.58 -19.23 -18.34
N PHE A 317 -9.65 -18.85 -19.06
CA PHE A 317 -10.48 -17.71 -18.73
C PHE A 317 -11.84 -18.17 -18.20
N THR A 318 -12.26 -17.61 -17.06
CA THR A 318 -13.58 -17.86 -16.45
C THR A 318 -14.47 -16.64 -16.67
N PRO A 319 -15.61 -16.77 -17.36
CA PRO A 319 -16.50 -15.66 -17.60
C PRO A 319 -17.24 -15.22 -16.31
N VAL A 320 -17.30 -13.92 -16.09
CA VAL A 320 -18.02 -13.29 -14.97
C VAL A 320 -18.91 -12.19 -15.53
N PRO A 321 -20.23 -12.24 -15.33
CA PRO A 321 -21.14 -11.20 -15.80
C PRO A 321 -20.77 -9.83 -15.23
N LYS A 322 -20.93 -8.77 -16.02
CA LYS A 322 -20.78 -7.39 -15.51
C LYS A 322 -21.92 -7.01 -14.56
N GLY A 323 -23.11 -7.56 -14.75
CA GLY A 323 -24.26 -7.37 -13.88
C GLY A 323 -24.73 -5.91 -13.76
N LEU A 324 -24.39 -5.06 -14.72
CA LEU A 324 -24.74 -3.63 -14.67
C LEU A 324 -26.23 -3.38 -14.79
N ASP A 325 -26.98 -4.35 -15.32
CA ASP A 325 -28.44 -4.38 -15.37
C ASP A 325 -29.10 -4.46 -13.98
N LEU A 326 -28.37 -4.87 -12.96
CA LEU A 326 -28.82 -4.83 -11.57
C LEU A 326 -28.86 -3.40 -10.99
N LEU A 327 -28.17 -2.47 -11.63
CA LEU A 327 -28.01 -1.09 -11.18
C LEU A 327 -28.95 -0.17 -11.97
N ARG A 328 -29.56 0.77 -11.27
CA ARG A 328 -30.33 1.87 -11.90
C ARG A 328 -29.41 3.07 -12.16
N ASN A 329 -29.77 3.89 -13.13
CA ASN A 329 -29.12 5.16 -13.43
C ASN A 329 -27.58 5.05 -13.54
N VAL A 330 -27.09 3.96 -14.15
CA VAL A 330 -25.66 3.61 -14.21
C VAL A 330 -24.79 4.76 -14.70
N ASP A 331 -25.28 5.57 -15.64
CA ASP A 331 -24.53 6.66 -16.24
C ASP A 331 -24.68 8.01 -15.53
N THR A 332 -25.70 8.17 -14.69
CA THR A 332 -26.06 9.47 -14.07
C THR A 332 -25.92 9.49 -12.55
N ASP A 333 -25.84 8.33 -11.90
CA ASP A 333 -25.67 8.26 -10.45
C ASP A 333 -24.23 8.68 -10.04
N PRO A 334 -24.08 9.68 -9.15
CA PRO A 334 -22.75 10.20 -8.77
C PRO A 334 -21.90 9.18 -7.99
N THR A 335 -22.53 8.28 -7.23
CA THR A 335 -21.82 7.20 -6.52
C THR A 335 -21.20 6.24 -7.53
N LEU A 336 -21.99 5.81 -8.52
CA LEU A 336 -21.52 4.91 -9.59
C LEU A 336 -20.48 5.59 -10.49
N ALA A 337 -20.62 6.87 -10.76
CA ALA A 337 -19.62 7.65 -11.50
C ALA A 337 -18.26 7.66 -10.76
N THR A 338 -18.28 7.86 -9.44
CA THR A 338 -17.06 7.81 -8.61
C THR A 338 -16.44 6.42 -8.61
N LEU A 339 -17.25 5.37 -8.47
CA LEU A 339 -16.75 3.98 -8.47
C LEU A 339 -16.19 3.59 -9.84
N ARG A 340 -16.83 4.01 -10.94
CA ARG A 340 -16.32 3.79 -12.30
C ARG A 340 -15.00 4.49 -12.53
N TRP A 341 -14.87 5.74 -12.10
CA TRP A 341 -13.61 6.48 -12.15
C TRP A 341 -12.53 5.78 -11.28
N PHE A 342 -12.89 5.34 -10.08
CA PHE A 342 -11.97 4.65 -9.18
C PHE A 342 -11.43 3.35 -9.77
N SER A 343 -12.33 2.52 -10.34
CA SER A 343 -12.00 1.21 -10.90
C SER A 343 -11.45 1.25 -12.33
N ASP A 344 -11.21 2.44 -12.89
CA ASP A 344 -10.89 2.62 -14.32
C ASP A 344 -11.89 1.90 -15.23
N GLY A 345 -13.17 1.88 -14.83
CA GLY A 345 -14.26 1.22 -15.54
C GLY A 345 -14.30 -0.31 -15.45
N PHE A 346 -13.35 -0.96 -14.77
CA PHE A 346 -13.38 -2.40 -14.48
C PHE A 346 -14.28 -2.70 -13.28
N LEU A 347 -15.58 -2.55 -13.47
CA LEU A 347 -16.57 -2.61 -12.42
C LEU A 347 -17.64 -3.64 -12.75
N ASN A 348 -17.93 -4.57 -11.83
CA ASN A 348 -19.10 -5.42 -11.93
C ASN A 348 -20.06 -5.23 -10.75
N ALA A 349 -21.30 -5.66 -10.91
CA ALA A 349 -22.31 -5.64 -9.87
C ALA A 349 -22.84 -7.06 -9.63
N VAL A 350 -23.06 -7.38 -8.36
CA VAL A 350 -23.65 -8.65 -7.94
C VAL A 350 -24.71 -8.40 -6.87
N ARG A 351 -25.68 -9.30 -6.76
CA ARG A 351 -26.64 -9.30 -5.66
C ARG A 351 -26.17 -10.30 -4.61
N ARG A 352 -26.01 -9.85 -3.40
CA ARG A 352 -25.65 -10.68 -2.25
C ARG A 352 -26.83 -11.55 -1.82
N ASN A 353 -26.56 -12.60 -1.03
CA ASN A 353 -27.58 -13.50 -0.50
C ASN A 353 -28.60 -12.81 0.42
N ASP A 354 -28.24 -11.68 1.03
CA ASP A 354 -29.11 -10.84 1.84
C ASP A 354 -29.95 -9.84 0.99
N GLY A 355 -29.82 -9.91 -0.34
CA GLY A 355 -30.51 -9.04 -1.29
C GLY A 355 -29.82 -7.69 -1.53
N GLN A 356 -28.77 -7.35 -0.78
CA GLN A 356 -28.03 -6.12 -0.96
C GLN A 356 -27.26 -6.11 -2.29
N LEU A 357 -27.16 -4.94 -2.93
CA LEU A 357 -26.33 -4.76 -4.09
C LEU A 357 -24.87 -4.58 -3.67
N GLN A 358 -23.99 -5.22 -4.41
CA GLN A 358 -22.54 -5.09 -4.25
C GLN A 358 -21.91 -4.77 -5.59
N VAL A 359 -20.98 -3.82 -5.58
CA VAL A 359 -20.15 -3.46 -6.73
C VAL A 359 -18.71 -3.77 -6.41
N ASN A 360 -17.95 -4.30 -7.37
CA ASN A 360 -16.59 -4.75 -7.18
C ASN A 360 -15.64 -4.09 -8.16
N ASP A 361 -14.45 -3.73 -7.71
CA ASP A 361 -13.34 -3.35 -8.57
C ASP A 361 -12.62 -4.61 -9.06
N MET A 362 -12.84 -4.94 -10.31
CA MET A 362 -12.35 -6.17 -10.92
C MET A 362 -10.82 -6.20 -11.10
N ARG A 363 -10.15 -5.05 -11.05
CA ARG A 363 -8.69 -4.98 -11.19
C ARG A 363 -7.93 -5.72 -10.10
N PHE A 364 -8.53 -5.86 -8.92
CA PHE A 364 -7.93 -6.59 -7.80
C PHE A 364 -8.16 -8.11 -7.89
N GLY A 365 -9.10 -8.55 -8.75
CA GLY A 365 -9.46 -9.95 -8.90
C GLY A 365 -10.27 -10.50 -7.73
N THR A 366 -10.17 -11.82 -7.57
CA THR A 366 -10.86 -12.58 -6.53
C THR A 366 -9.86 -13.40 -5.73
N PHE A 367 -10.24 -13.84 -4.54
CA PHE A 367 -9.40 -14.70 -3.71
C PHE A 367 -9.19 -16.09 -4.32
N SER A 368 -10.25 -16.67 -4.91
CA SER A 368 -10.19 -17.99 -5.55
C SER A 368 -9.60 -17.95 -6.97
N GLY A 369 -9.68 -16.81 -7.65
CA GLY A 369 -9.40 -16.66 -9.09
C GLY A 369 -10.59 -16.96 -10.00
N GLU A 370 -11.76 -17.37 -9.45
CA GLU A 370 -12.92 -17.87 -10.21
C GLU A 370 -14.24 -17.12 -9.97
N ALA A 371 -14.30 -16.19 -9.02
CA ALA A 371 -15.51 -15.48 -8.61
C ALA A 371 -16.66 -16.41 -8.13
N THR A 372 -16.37 -17.23 -7.14
CA THR A 372 -17.29 -18.25 -6.60
C THR A 372 -18.48 -17.68 -5.84
N GLY A 373 -18.45 -16.41 -5.46
CA GLY A 373 -19.55 -15.72 -4.80
C GLY A 373 -19.24 -14.26 -4.47
N PRO A 374 -20.22 -13.54 -3.89
CA PRO A 374 -20.05 -12.10 -3.59
C PRO A 374 -18.89 -11.82 -2.62
N ASP A 375 -18.57 -12.75 -1.71
CA ASP A 375 -17.50 -12.57 -0.72
C ASP A 375 -16.10 -12.92 -1.24
N ASP A 376 -16.02 -13.46 -2.45
CA ASP A 376 -14.75 -13.83 -3.09
C ASP A 376 -14.00 -12.64 -3.71
N TYR A 377 -14.69 -11.56 -4.01
CA TYR A 377 -14.04 -10.37 -4.57
C TYR A 377 -13.16 -9.66 -3.54
N ILE A 378 -11.96 -9.27 -3.94
CA ILE A 378 -10.97 -8.65 -3.05
C ILE A 378 -11.37 -7.21 -2.69
N PHE A 379 -11.80 -6.42 -3.69
CA PHE A 379 -12.14 -5.01 -3.50
C PHE A 379 -13.61 -4.77 -3.84
N ARG A 380 -14.44 -4.58 -2.81
CA ARG A 380 -15.90 -4.60 -2.91
C ARG A 380 -16.55 -3.46 -2.14
N PHE A 381 -17.71 -3.03 -2.65
CA PHE A 381 -18.49 -1.92 -2.12
C PHE A 381 -19.95 -2.34 -2.02
N ASN A 382 -20.56 -2.15 -0.86
CA ASN A 382 -21.98 -2.37 -0.65
C ASN A 382 -22.76 -1.10 -1.03
N LEU A 383 -23.82 -1.28 -1.81
CA LEU A 383 -24.71 -0.19 -2.21
C LEU A 383 -26.05 -0.32 -1.50
N THR A 384 -26.56 0.81 -1.02
CA THR A 384 -27.93 0.92 -0.52
C THR A 384 -28.77 1.68 -1.52
N ASP A 385 -29.86 1.08 -1.97
CA ASP A 385 -30.79 1.74 -2.87
C ASP A 385 -31.70 2.71 -2.09
N ASN A 386 -31.50 4.00 -2.30
CA ASN A 386 -32.24 5.07 -1.63
C ASN A 386 -33.48 5.52 -2.43
N GLY A 387 -33.85 4.79 -3.52
CA GLY A 387 -34.97 5.12 -4.39
C GLY A 387 -34.54 5.87 -5.67
N PRO A 388 -35.49 6.05 -6.64
CA PRO A 388 -35.17 6.47 -7.99
C PRO A 388 -34.57 7.89 -8.09
N ASP A 389 -34.89 8.76 -7.15
CA ASP A 389 -34.51 10.19 -7.17
C ASP A 389 -33.30 10.51 -6.27
N ALA A 390 -32.73 9.52 -5.60
CA ALA A 390 -31.59 9.70 -4.73
C ALA A 390 -30.40 8.84 -5.18
N PRO A 391 -29.14 9.30 -5.00
CA PRO A 391 -27.96 8.49 -5.31
C PRO A 391 -27.90 7.25 -4.41
N TYR A 392 -27.19 6.23 -4.89
CA TYR A 392 -26.90 5.07 -4.06
C TYR A 392 -26.14 5.48 -2.80
N GLY A 393 -26.57 4.93 -1.65
CA GLY A 393 -25.75 4.93 -0.45
C GLY A 393 -24.54 4.02 -0.68
N PHE A 394 -23.39 4.41 -0.10
CA PHE A 394 -22.11 3.74 -0.30
C PHE A 394 -21.53 3.31 1.04
N GLN A 395 -21.04 2.08 1.08
CA GLN A 395 -20.24 1.57 2.18
C GLN A 395 -19.14 0.67 1.62
N GLN A 396 -17.89 0.97 1.92
CA GLN A 396 -16.80 0.05 1.57
C GLN A 396 -16.95 -1.22 2.39
N ALA A 397 -17.09 -2.37 1.71
CA ALA A 397 -17.17 -3.64 2.39
C ALA A 397 -15.82 -3.92 3.07
N GLN A 398 -15.88 -4.07 4.38
CA GLN A 398 -14.72 -4.50 5.16
C GLN A 398 -14.76 -6.03 5.21
N GLY A 399 -13.67 -6.66 4.83
CA GLY A 399 -13.59 -8.10 4.97
C GLY A 399 -12.43 -8.66 4.17
N GLY A 400 -11.61 -9.44 4.88
CA GLY A 400 -10.85 -10.51 4.31
C GLY A 400 -11.79 -11.65 3.90
N PRO A 401 -11.25 -12.77 3.43
CA PRO A 401 -12.01 -14.00 3.23
C PRO A 401 -12.71 -14.44 4.53
N PRO A 402 -13.81 -15.23 4.45
CA PRO A 402 -14.54 -15.75 5.63
C PRO A 402 -13.66 -16.41 6.69
N ASP A 403 -14.09 -16.36 7.95
CA ASP A 403 -13.34 -16.47 9.21
C ASP A 403 -12.31 -17.60 9.44
N ASP A 404 -12.25 -18.65 8.63
CA ASP A 404 -11.26 -19.73 8.81
C ASP A 404 -10.05 -19.63 7.86
N THR A 405 -9.83 -18.47 7.24
CA THR A 405 -9.34 -18.46 5.88
C THR A 405 -8.07 -17.66 5.64
N ALA A 406 -7.57 -16.81 6.54
CA ALA A 406 -6.31 -16.11 6.26
C ALA A 406 -5.14 -17.09 6.09
N GLU A 407 -5.06 -18.12 6.94
CA GLU A 407 -4.04 -19.16 6.82
C GLU A 407 -4.31 -20.06 5.62
N THR A 408 -5.57 -20.47 5.43
CA THR A 408 -5.99 -21.31 4.29
C THR A 408 -5.80 -20.57 2.97
N MET A 409 -6.20 -19.28 2.91
CA MET A 409 -5.97 -18.42 1.77
C MET A 409 -4.47 -18.26 1.47
N MET A 410 -3.66 -18.00 2.48
CA MET A 410 -2.22 -17.87 2.28
C MET A 410 -1.61 -19.17 1.76
N ARG A 411 -2.04 -20.32 2.29
CA ARG A 411 -1.62 -21.63 1.80
C ARG A 411 -2.07 -21.88 0.36
N SER A 412 -3.30 -21.51 0.00
CA SER A 412 -3.82 -21.65 -1.36
C SER A 412 -3.07 -20.75 -2.35
N LEU A 413 -2.80 -19.49 -1.99
CA LEU A 413 -1.99 -18.57 -2.79
C LEU A 413 -0.58 -19.10 -3.01
N VAL A 414 0.08 -19.63 -1.98
CA VAL A 414 1.41 -20.24 -2.10
C VAL A 414 1.38 -21.46 -3.03
N LYS A 415 0.41 -22.38 -2.86
CA LYS A 415 0.26 -23.54 -3.76
C LYS A 415 0.00 -23.08 -5.18
N ARG A 416 -0.91 -22.12 -5.38
CA ARG A 416 -1.24 -21.60 -6.70
C ARG A 416 -0.06 -20.87 -7.34
N ALA A 417 0.73 -20.12 -6.56
CA ALA A 417 1.97 -19.51 -7.03
C ALA A 417 3.00 -20.56 -7.49
N GLN A 418 3.00 -21.74 -6.92
CA GLN A 418 3.84 -22.88 -7.32
C GLN A 418 3.29 -23.65 -8.56
N GLY A 419 2.23 -23.17 -9.21
CA GLY A 419 1.61 -23.81 -10.37
C GLY A 419 0.62 -24.92 -10.00
N ILE A 420 0.36 -25.18 -8.72
CA ILE A 420 -0.59 -26.19 -8.27
C ILE A 420 -1.99 -25.59 -8.33
N LYS A 421 -2.80 -26.04 -9.28
CA LYS A 421 -4.23 -25.68 -9.36
C LYS A 421 -4.99 -26.47 -8.31
N ALA A 422 -5.98 -25.83 -7.65
CA ALA A 422 -6.92 -26.56 -6.81
C ALA A 422 -7.63 -27.60 -7.69
N SER A 423 -7.61 -28.86 -7.28
CA SER A 423 -8.41 -29.88 -7.97
C SER A 423 -9.89 -29.50 -7.76
N ALA A 424 -10.70 -29.58 -8.81
CA ALA A 424 -12.15 -29.30 -8.78
C ALA A 424 -12.97 -30.28 -7.92
N THR A 425 -12.29 -31.02 -7.03
CA THR A 425 -12.88 -32.04 -6.14
C THR A 425 -12.11 -32.08 -4.81
N GLU A 426 -12.47 -31.19 -3.91
CA GLU A 426 -12.43 -31.42 -2.45
C GLU A 426 -13.49 -30.56 -1.78
#